data_06a0639a62aa1145416ddef395ea179d
#
_entry.id   06a0639a62aa1145416ddef395ea179d
#
_cell.length_a   1.000
_cell.length_b   1.000
_cell.length_c   1.000
_cell.angle_alpha   90.00
_cell.angle_beta   90.00
_cell.angle_gamma   90.00
#
_symmetry.space_group_name_H-M   'P 1'
#
loop_
_entity.id
_entity.type
_entity.pdbx_description
1 polymer ?
#
loop_
_entity_poly.entity_id
_entity_poly.type
_entity_poly.pdbx_seq_one_letter_code
_entity_poly.pdbx_strand_id
1 'polypeptide(L)'
;MALLQIAEPGKSAAPHQHRLAVGIDLGTTNSLVATVKSGSATCLKDEHGHTALPSVVRYLSDGLVIGGEALGAQKADPQNTVSSAKRLIGRKLEDIDTAHLPYRFGNGGNIIEINTRQGAKTPIDVSADILRHLKERAEANLGGTLVGAVITVPAYFDEAQRQATKDAARLAGINVLRLLNEPTAAAIAYGLDNGAEGTFVVYDLGGGTLDVSVLELSKGLFAVKSTNGNSALGGDDFDHRLFCHLLEQNKLSALNEQDGQNLLALSRRAKEQLTDHEQTTVETTLSDGRSISTVITRQEFQNLTRQLVQKTIEPVKQALKDAGVSKADIKGVIMVGGSTRMPHIQQAVATYFGQTPLNNLNPDQVVALGAAMQADILAGNKNSGDWLLLDVTPLSLGLETYGGLAEKIIPRNTTIPTARAQEFTTFKDGQTAMTIHVVQGERELVADCRSLAKFTLCGIPPMSAGAARIRVTFQVDADGLLSVSAQEQTTGVQAQIEVKPSYGLDDQTITRMLKDSMANAAEDMAARARAEALIEAESITAAVTAALELDGDLLDENEQAAIRGCIAELQSHLKEGTAEDIRAAVAKLGQSTDNFAAKRMNRTIQRALTGQNVDNI
;
A
#
# COMPACT_ATOMS: atom_id res chain seq x y z
N MET A 1 7.23 -50.26 29.91
CA MET A 1 6.59 -49.98 28.60
C MET A 1 5.19 -49.44 28.91
N ALA A 2 4.91 -48.17 28.59
CA ALA A 2 3.57 -47.66 28.68
C ALA A 2 2.76 -48.22 27.50
N LEU A 3 1.65 -48.89 27.79
CA LEU A 3 0.71 -49.35 26.77
C LEU A 3 -0.01 -48.11 26.19
N LEU A 4 0.17 -47.91 24.89
CA LEU A 4 -0.57 -46.87 24.15
C LEU A 4 -2.04 -47.32 24.03
N GLN A 5 -2.94 -46.49 24.50
CA GLN A 5 -4.39 -46.72 24.38
C GLN A 5 -4.84 -46.37 22.97
N ILE A 6 -5.57 -47.26 22.30
CA ILE A 6 -6.24 -47.05 21.04
C ILE A 6 -7.63 -46.47 21.35
N ALA A 7 -8.01 -45.35 20.68
CA ALA A 7 -9.31 -44.75 20.88
C ALA A 7 -10.45 -45.71 20.45
N GLU A 8 -11.59 -45.64 21.15
CA GLU A 8 -12.79 -46.39 20.79
C GLU A 8 -13.32 -45.94 19.40
N PRO A 9 -13.96 -46.83 18.63
CA PRO A 9 -14.60 -46.46 17.36
C PRO A 9 -15.55 -45.28 17.54
N GLY A 10 -15.33 -44.22 16.74
CA GLY A 10 -16.10 -42.96 16.78
C GLY A 10 -15.56 -41.91 17.76
N LYS A 11 -14.54 -42.19 18.56
CA LYS A 11 -13.84 -41.24 19.44
C LYS A 11 -12.47 -40.82 18.93
N SER A 12 -11.92 -41.50 17.91
CA SER A 12 -10.79 -40.98 17.17
C SER A 12 -11.25 -39.84 16.27
N ALA A 13 -10.55 -38.70 16.31
CA ALA A 13 -10.73 -37.68 15.25
C ALA A 13 -10.62 -38.41 13.89
N ALA A 14 -11.54 -38.08 12.97
CA ALA A 14 -11.48 -38.60 11.59
C ALA A 14 -10.03 -38.46 11.09
N PRO A 15 -9.49 -39.43 10.35
CA PRO A 15 -8.12 -39.34 9.83
C PRO A 15 -8.00 -37.98 9.17
N HIS A 16 -6.94 -37.26 9.53
CA HIS A 16 -6.69 -35.92 9.03
C HIS A 16 -6.65 -36.01 7.50
N GLN A 17 -7.77 -35.67 6.85
CA GLN A 17 -7.75 -35.50 5.41
C GLN A 17 -6.89 -34.27 5.14
N HIS A 18 -5.78 -34.47 4.44
CA HIS A 18 -4.94 -33.37 3.99
C HIS A 18 -5.78 -32.45 3.12
N ARG A 19 -6.00 -31.21 3.59
CA ARG A 19 -6.79 -30.21 2.88
C ARG A 19 -5.92 -29.58 1.80
N LEU A 20 -6.34 -29.67 0.54
CA LEU A 20 -5.56 -29.16 -0.57
C LEU A 20 -5.58 -27.63 -0.57
N ALA A 21 -4.46 -27.03 -0.20
CA ALA A 21 -4.25 -25.58 -0.23
C ALA A 21 -2.96 -25.25 -0.98
N VAL A 22 -2.91 -24.09 -1.57
CA VAL A 22 -1.77 -23.63 -2.38
C VAL A 22 -1.35 -22.22 -2.04
N GLY A 23 -0.07 -21.93 -2.25
CA GLY A 23 0.46 -20.58 -2.33
C GLY A 23 0.54 -20.16 -3.79
N ILE A 24 0.08 -18.96 -4.10
CA ILE A 24 0.16 -18.37 -5.44
C ILE A 24 0.95 -17.07 -5.36
N ASP A 25 2.02 -17.02 -6.12
CA ASP A 25 2.72 -15.78 -6.43
C ASP A 25 2.16 -15.22 -7.73
N LEU A 26 1.33 -14.16 -7.63
CA LEU A 26 0.78 -13.46 -8.78
C LEU A 26 1.76 -12.35 -9.20
N GLY A 27 2.78 -12.71 -10.00
CA GLY A 27 3.84 -11.79 -10.40
C GLY A 27 3.48 -10.90 -11.60
N THR A 28 4.20 -9.80 -11.77
CA THR A 28 4.06 -8.90 -12.94
C THR A 28 4.44 -9.57 -14.25
N THR A 29 5.54 -10.33 -14.25
CA THR A 29 6.08 -11.00 -15.43
C THR A 29 5.72 -12.47 -15.46
N ASN A 30 5.90 -13.17 -14.33
CA ASN A 30 5.60 -14.59 -14.17
C ASN A 30 4.80 -14.80 -12.91
N SER A 31 3.87 -15.76 -12.96
CA SER A 31 3.10 -16.21 -11.81
C SER A 31 3.41 -17.68 -11.52
N LEU A 32 3.39 -18.06 -10.25
CA LEU A 32 3.71 -19.41 -9.81
C LEU A 32 2.64 -19.92 -8.84
N VAL A 33 2.47 -21.24 -8.81
CA VAL A 33 1.67 -21.92 -7.80
C VAL A 33 2.49 -23.02 -7.15
N ALA A 34 2.44 -23.08 -5.83
CA ALA A 34 3.18 -24.04 -5.03
C ALA A 34 2.27 -24.68 -3.97
N THR A 35 2.67 -25.85 -3.49
CA THR A 35 1.99 -26.58 -2.42
C THR A 35 2.99 -27.26 -1.51
N VAL A 36 2.54 -27.70 -0.35
CA VAL A 36 3.35 -28.55 0.53
C VAL A 36 3.01 -30.02 0.26
N LYS A 37 4.01 -30.79 -0.14
CA LYS A 37 3.92 -32.25 -0.30
C LYS A 37 4.93 -32.92 0.63
N SER A 38 4.47 -33.87 1.45
CA SER A 38 5.35 -34.60 2.38
C SER A 38 6.23 -33.71 3.25
N GLY A 39 5.68 -32.56 3.69
CA GLY A 39 6.38 -31.61 4.55
C GLY A 39 7.34 -30.66 3.83
N SER A 40 7.47 -30.75 2.52
CA SER A 40 8.31 -29.85 1.71
C SER A 40 7.48 -29.02 0.73
N ALA A 41 7.73 -27.72 0.67
CA ALA A 41 7.08 -26.84 -0.30
C ALA A 41 7.70 -27.02 -1.68
N THR A 42 6.85 -27.15 -2.70
CA THR A 42 7.27 -27.36 -4.10
C THR A 42 6.37 -26.59 -5.05
N CYS A 43 6.97 -25.95 -6.06
CA CYS A 43 6.21 -25.34 -7.15
C CYS A 43 5.63 -26.42 -8.08
N LEU A 44 4.38 -26.22 -8.48
CA LEU A 44 3.66 -27.14 -9.35
C LEU A 44 4.00 -26.84 -10.81
N LYS A 45 4.29 -27.91 -11.55
CA LYS A 45 4.69 -27.86 -12.95
C LYS A 45 3.48 -27.94 -13.88
N ASP A 46 3.60 -27.33 -15.06
CA ASP A 46 2.70 -27.59 -16.17
C ASP A 46 3.03 -28.93 -16.86
N GLU A 47 2.30 -29.26 -17.90
CA GLU A 47 2.50 -30.46 -18.73
C GLU A 47 3.85 -30.52 -19.46
N HIS A 48 4.49 -29.37 -19.61
CA HIS A 48 5.83 -29.25 -20.22
C HIS A 48 6.97 -29.23 -19.18
N GLY A 49 6.65 -29.31 -17.91
CA GLY A 49 7.61 -29.30 -16.81
C GLY A 49 8.03 -27.91 -16.32
N HIS A 50 7.42 -26.84 -16.79
CA HIS A 50 7.71 -25.48 -16.34
C HIS A 50 6.91 -25.14 -15.06
N THR A 51 7.57 -24.48 -14.12
CA THR A 51 6.94 -24.00 -12.89
C THR A 51 6.37 -22.59 -13.04
N ALA A 52 7.06 -21.73 -13.77
CA ALA A 52 6.64 -20.35 -14.03
C ALA A 52 5.62 -20.29 -15.18
N LEU A 53 4.56 -19.52 -14.96
CA LEU A 53 3.56 -19.16 -15.96
C LEU A 53 3.76 -17.69 -16.33
N PRO A 54 4.14 -17.33 -17.57
CA PRO A 54 4.12 -15.94 -17.98
C PRO A 54 2.77 -15.28 -17.72
N SER A 55 2.76 -14.13 -17.06
CA SER A 55 1.56 -13.38 -16.67
C SER A 55 0.99 -12.61 -17.88
N VAL A 56 0.64 -13.36 -18.93
CA VAL A 56 0.18 -12.84 -20.22
C VAL A 56 -1.08 -13.58 -20.66
N VAL A 57 -2.11 -12.82 -21.05
CA VAL A 57 -3.39 -13.34 -21.52
C VAL A 57 -3.68 -12.79 -22.91
N ARG A 58 -3.92 -13.63 -23.89
CA ARG A 58 -4.36 -13.27 -25.24
C ARG A 58 -5.83 -13.58 -25.40
N TYR A 59 -6.63 -12.58 -25.74
CA TYR A 59 -8.07 -12.71 -26.00
C TYR A 59 -8.33 -12.93 -27.49
N LEU A 60 -8.84 -14.11 -27.83
CA LEU A 60 -9.27 -14.49 -29.17
C LEU A 60 -10.79 -14.25 -29.30
N SER A 61 -11.34 -14.40 -30.52
CA SER A 61 -12.78 -14.27 -30.75
C SER A 61 -13.61 -15.33 -30.00
N ASP A 62 -13.07 -16.53 -29.84
CA ASP A 62 -13.74 -17.74 -29.35
C ASP A 62 -13.04 -18.42 -28.16
N GLY A 63 -12.15 -17.72 -27.48
CA GLY A 63 -11.42 -18.26 -26.34
C GLY A 63 -10.25 -17.39 -25.93
N LEU A 64 -9.51 -17.82 -24.94
CA LEU A 64 -8.30 -17.14 -24.48
C LEU A 64 -7.12 -18.10 -24.41
N VAL A 65 -5.92 -17.55 -24.51
CA VAL A 65 -4.65 -18.27 -24.38
C VAL A 65 -3.85 -17.59 -23.28
N ILE A 66 -3.21 -18.37 -22.41
CA ILE A 66 -2.45 -17.84 -21.26
C ILE A 66 -1.03 -18.39 -21.27
N GLY A 67 -0.09 -17.57 -20.79
CA GLY A 67 1.29 -17.99 -20.58
C GLY A 67 2.18 -17.90 -21.79
N GLY A 68 3.02 -18.90 -21.99
CA GLY A 68 4.09 -18.88 -23.02
C GLY A 68 3.60 -18.72 -24.46
N GLU A 69 2.50 -19.36 -24.82
CA GLU A 69 1.89 -19.24 -26.13
C GLU A 69 1.33 -17.82 -26.37
N ALA A 70 0.67 -17.23 -25.36
CA ALA A 70 0.20 -15.85 -25.42
C ALA A 70 1.39 -14.88 -25.55
N LEU A 71 2.46 -15.09 -24.79
CA LEU A 71 3.69 -14.29 -24.85
C LEU A 71 4.32 -14.35 -26.26
N GLY A 72 4.37 -15.54 -26.87
CA GLY A 72 4.85 -15.72 -28.25
C GLY A 72 4.05 -14.95 -29.29
N ALA A 73 2.74 -14.79 -29.06
CA ALA A 73 1.83 -14.06 -29.94
C ALA A 73 1.82 -12.53 -29.73
N GLN A 74 2.43 -12.03 -28.68
CA GLN A 74 2.36 -10.61 -28.27
C GLN A 74 2.83 -9.66 -29.38
N LYS A 75 3.85 -10.05 -30.14
CA LYS A 75 4.36 -9.26 -31.28
C LYS A 75 3.36 -9.17 -32.45
N ALA A 76 2.62 -10.25 -32.70
CA ALA A 76 1.69 -10.33 -33.82
C ALA A 76 0.32 -9.73 -33.50
N ASP A 77 -0.06 -9.71 -32.22
CA ASP A 77 -1.38 -9.28 -31.76
C ASP A 77 -1.29 -8.50 -30.43
N PRO A 78 -0.53 -7.39 -30.38
CA PRO A 78 -0.24 -6.67 -29.13
C PRO A 78 -1.49 -6.09 -28.48
N GLN A 79 -2.48 -5.65 -29.25
CA GLN A 79 -3.71 -5.03 -28.72
C GLN A 79 -4.63 -6.01 -27.97
N ASN A 80 -4.57 -7.30 -28.29
CA ASN A 80 -5.39 -8.33 -27.65
C ASN A 80 -4.58 -9.23 -26.72
N THR A 81 -3.29 -8.97 -26.55
CA THR A 81 -2.39 -9.74 -25.69
C THR A 81 -1.94 -8.88 -24.52
N VAL A 82 -2.63 -9.04 -23.38
CA VAL A 82 -2.41 -8.22 -22.20
C VAL A 82 -1.36 -8.86 -21.31
N SER A 83 -0.33 -8.09 -20.99
CA SER A 83 0.75 -8.44 -20.07
C SER A 83 0.87 -7.42 -18.95
N SER A 84 1.57 -7.77 -17.87
CA SER A 84 1.86 -6.88 -16.75
C SER A 84 0.60 -6.27 -16.09
N ALA A 85 -0.52 -6.99 -16.09
CA ALA A 85 -1.78 -6.53 -15.52
C ALA A 85 -1.65 -6.11 -14.04
N LYS A 86 -0.72 -6.71 -13.29
CA LYS A 86 -0.42 -6.36 -11.89
C LYS A 86 0.00 -4.89 -11.72
N ARG A 87 0.61 -4.26 -12.73
CA ARG A 87 0.96 -2.83 -12.70
C ARG A 87 -0.26 -1.91 -12.82
N LEU A 88 -1.36 -2.44 -13.36
CA LEU A 88 -2.58 -1.69 -13.67
C LEU A 88 -3.69 -1.96 -12.65
N ILE A 89 -3.56 -3.04 -11.87
CA ILE A 89 -4.61 -3.48 -10.94
C ILE A 89 -4.83 -2.43 -9.85
N GLY A 90 -6.09 -2.07 -9.60
CA GLY A 90 -6.45 -1.10 -8.57
C GLY A 90 -6.08 0.36 -8.88
N ARG A 91 -5.68 0.70 -10.12
CA ARG A 91 -5.28 2.05 -10.55
C ARG A 91 -6.30 2.70 -11.48
N LYS A 92 -6.21 4.05 -11.62
CA LYS A 92 -6.90 4.82 -12.64
C LYS A 92 -6.04 4.98 -13.90
N LEU A 93 -6.72 5.28 -15.02
CA LEU A 93 -6.02 5.58 -16.28
C LEU A 93 -5.13 6.83 -16.18
N GLU A 94 -5.54 7.82 -15.41
CA GLU A 94 -4.78 9.06 -15.17
C GLU A 94 -3.48 8.85 -14.37
N ASP A 95 -3.40 7.75 -13.61
CA ASP A 95 -2.26 7.41 -12.75
C ASP A 95 -1.17 6.59 -13.49
N ILE A 96 -1.38 6.26 -14.76
CA ILE A 96 -0.46 5.43 -15.54
C ILE A 96 0.04 6.15 -16.80
N ASP A 97 1.31 5.92 -17.14
CA ASP A 97 1.84 6.34 -18.44
C ASP A 97 1.38 5.36 -19.53
N THR A 98 0.42 5.79 -20.33
CA THR A 98 -0.15 4.98 -21.42
C THR A 98 0.63 5.09 -22.72
N ALA A 99 1.60 6.04 -22.85
CA ALA A 99 2.26 6.36 -24.11
C ALA A 99 3.03 5.18 -24.73
N HIS A 100 3.46 4.24 -23.89
CA HIS A 100 4.24 3.06 -24.29
C HIS A 100 3.48 1.75 -24.25
N LEU A 101 2.18 1.80 -23.92
CA LEU A 101 1.33 0.61 -23.85
C LEU A 101 0.60 0.40 -25.19
N PRO A 102 0.61 -0.82 -25.76
CA PRO A 102 0.01 -1.10 -27.06
C PRO A 102 -1.53 -1.24 -27.00
N TYR A 103 -2.15 -0.94 -25.85
CA TYR A 103 -3.55 -1.17 -25.60
C TYR A 103 -4.43 0.00 -26.04
N ARG A 104 -5.67 -0.30 -26.40
CA ARG A 104 -6.73 0.68 -26.56
C ARG A 104 -7.54 0.71 -25.27
N PHE A 105 -7.43 1.81 -24.55
CA PHE A 105 -8.18 2.00 -23.30
C PHE A 105 -9.61 2.46 -23.58
N GLY A 106 -10.53 2.05 -22.72
CA GLY A 106 -11.93 2.50 -22.74
C GLY A 106 -12.05 3.97 -22.32
N ASN A 107 -13.17 4.61 -22.68
CA ASN A 107 -13.44 6.02 -22.39
C ASN A 107 -13.92 6.20 -20.94
N GLY A 108 -12.96 6.43 -20.01
CA GLY A 108 -13.22 7.22 -18.82
C GLY A 108 -14.17 6.66 -17.78
N GLY A 109 -13.91 5.48 -17.25
CA GLY A 109 -14.47 5.04 -15.97
C GLY A 109 -13.46 5.19 -14.83
N ASN A 110 -13.92 4.91 -13.62
CA ASN A 110 -13.07 4.85 -12.43
C ASN A 110 -12.14 3.61 -12.41
N ILE A 111 -12.23 2.72 -13.39
CA ILE A 111 -11.47 1.48 -13.52
C ILE A 111 -10.86 1.46 -14.93
N ILE A 112 -9.60 1.01 -15.02
CA ILE A 112 -8.94 0.83 -16.31
C ILE A 112 -9.66 -0.27 -17.09
N GLU A 113 -10.07 0.05 -18.32
CA GLU A 113 -10.63 -0.89 -19.27
C GLU A 113 -9.72 -0.99 -20.50
N ILE A 114 -9.38 -2.21 -20.87
CA ILE A 114 -8.59 -2.54 -22.06
C ILE A 114 -9.54 -3.15 -23.09
N ASN A 115 -9.70 -2.50 -24.24
CA ASN A 115 -10.53 -2.98 -25.32
C ASN A 115 -9.86 -4.13 -26.07
N THR A 116 -10.42 -5.32 -25.99
CA THR A 116 -9.97 -6.54 -26.66
C THR A 116 -11.02 -7.05 -27.65
N ARG A 117 -10.71 -8.11 -28.39
CA ARG A 117 -11.69 -8.80 -29.26
C ARG A 117 -12.88 -9.38 -28.49
N GLN A 118 -12.72 -9.64 -27.20
CA GLN A 118 -13.81 -10.12 -26.34
C GLN A 118 -14.48 -8.99 -25.54
N GLY A 119 -14.37 -7.75 -26.01
CA GLY A 119 -14.87 -6.56 -25.33
C GLY A 119 -13.87 -5.98 -24.35
N ALA A 120 -14.36 -5.09 -23.49
CA ALA A 120 -13.57 -4.45 -22.47
C ALA A 120 -13.18 -5.45 -21.38
N LYS A 121 -11.92 -5.47 -21.02
CA LYS A 121 -11.34 -6.28 -19.93
C LYS A 121 -10.65 -5.36 -18.95
N THR A 122 -10.87 -5.58 -17.67
CA THR A 122 -10.17 -4.86 -16.59
C THR A 122 -8.89 -5.61 -16.20
N PRO A 123 -7.93 -4.96 -15.53
CA PRO A 123 -6.78 -5.66 -14.94
C PRO A 123 -7.19 -6.73 -13.93
N ILE A 124 -8.37 -6.60 -13.30
CA ILE A 124 -8.96 -7.60 -12.41
C ILE A 124 -9.37 -8.84 -13.21
N ASP A 125 -10.01 -8.68 -14.38
CA ASP A 125 -10.38 -9.80 -15.25
C ASP A 125 -9.16 -10.55 -15.74
N VAL A 126 -8.12 -9.83 -16.20
CA VAL A 126 -6.87 -10.44 -16.67
C VAL A 126 -6.19 -11.22 -15.54
N SER A 127 -6.13 -10.67 -14.34
CA SER A 127 -5.56 -11.33 -13.16
C SER A 127 -6.41 -12.56 -12.77
N ALA A 128 -7.71 -12.47 -12.87
CA ALA A 128 -8.63 -13.60 -12.62
C ALA A 128 -8.41 -14.75 -13.60
N ASP A 129 -8.17 -14.46 -14.87
CA ASP A 129 -7.88 -15.48 -15.88
C ASP A 129 -6.57 -16.21 -15.59
N ILE A 130 -5.51 -15.47 -15.19
CA ILE A 130 -4.23 -16.05 -14.75
C ILE A 130 -4.43 -16.94 -13.51
N LEU A 131 -5.15 -16.42 -12.49
CA LEU A 131 -5.40 -17.14 -11.24
C LEU A 131 -6.24 -18.40 -11.48
N ARG A 132 -7.21 -18.36 -12.38
CA ARG A 132 -8.02 -19.52 -12.77
C ARG A 132 -7.16 -20.61 -13.40
N HIS A 133 -6.26 -20.24 -14.31
CA HIS A 133 -5.34 -21.18 -14.93
C HIS A 133 -4.40 -21.83 -13.90
N LEU A 134 -3.87 -21.05 -12.93
CA LEU A 134 -3.03 -21.59 -11.85
C LEU A 134 -3.83 -22.52 -10.92
N LYS A 135 -5.10 -22.20 -10.62
CA LYS A 135 -5.98 -23.06 -9.86
C LYS A 135 -6.20 -24.40 -10.57
N GLU A 136 -6.56 -24.37 -11.85
CA GLU A 136 -6.77 -25.57 -12.67
C GLU A 136 -5.50 -26.44 -12.73
N ARG A 137 -4.33 -25.84 -12.93
CA ARG A 137 -3.03 -26.51 -12.84
C ARG A 137 -2.84 -27.18 -11.48
N ALA A 138 -3.17 -26.48 -10.39
CA ALA A 138 -3.01 -27.00 -9.05
C ALA A 138 -3.97 -28.16 -8.78
N GLU A 139 -5.24 -28.02 -9.12
CA GLU A 139 -6.25 -29.07 -8.94
C GLU A 139 -5.93 -30.33 -9.75
N ALA A 140 -5.44 -30.16 -10.99
CA ALA A 140 -4.98 -31.28 -11.83
C ALA A 140 -3.75 -32.01 -11.22
N ASN A 141 -2.77 -31.27 -10.71
CA ASN A 141 -1.56 -31.83 -10.08
C ASN A 141 -1.85 -32.51 -8.73
N LEU A 142 -2.86 -32.06 -8.01
CA LEU A 142 -3.22 -32.52 -6.65
C LEU A 142 -4.33 -33.58 -6.67
N GLY A 143 -5.07 -33.69 -7.76
CA GLY A 143 -6.15 -34.65 -7.92
C GLY A 143 -7.40 -34.32 -7.10
N GLY A 144 -7.66 -33.04 -6.81
CA GLY A 144 -8.82 -32.64 -6.03
C GLY A 144 -9.02 -31.14 -5.98
N THR A 145 -10.16 -30.71 -5.42
CA THR A 145 -10.55 -29.30 -5.30
C THR A 145 -9.79 -28.62 -4.18
N LEU A 146 -9.32 -27.39 -4.42
CA LEU A 146 -8.64 -26.58 -3.41
C LEU A 146 -9.64 -26.06 -2.37
N VAL A 147 -9.27 -26.13 -1.08
CA VAL A 147 -10.02 -25.46 0.00
C VAL A 147 -9.75 -23.95 0.00
N GLY A 148 -8.63 -23.51 -0.55
CA GLY A 148 -8.27 -22.12 -0.72
C GLY A 148 -6.81 -21.91 -1.09
N ALA A 149 -6.44 -20.65 -1.23
CA ALA A 149 -5.08 -20.23 -1.54
C ALA A 149 -4.62 -19.04 -0.68
N VAL A 150 -3.32 -18.99 -0.40
CA VAL A 150 -2.63 -17.78 0.01
C VAL A 150 -2.09 -17.14 -1.26
N ILE A 151 -2.42 -15.87 -1.50
CA ILE A 151 -1.99 -15.12 -2.69
C ILE A 151 -1.04 -14.03 -2.23
N THR A 152 0.11 -13.88 -2.89
CA THR A 152 1.08 -12.86 -2.52
C THR A 152 0.81 -11.53 -3.22
N VAL A 153 1.13 -10.46 -2.50
CA VAL A 153 1.04 -9.08 -2.97
C VAL A 153 2.31 -8.33 -2.55
N PRO A 154 2.73 -7.32 -3.30
CA PRO A 154 3.80 -6.42 -2.85
C PRO A 154 3.47 -5.79 -1.50
N ALA A 155 4.48 -5.56 -0.67
CA ALA A 155 4.30 -4.99 0.66
C ALA A 155 3.69 -3.57 0.63
N TYR A 156 3.93 -2.83 -0.45
CA TYR A 156 3.42 -1.47 -0.67
C TYR A 156 2.03 -1.42 -1.30
N PHE A 157 1.44 -2.57 -1.70
CA PHE A 157 0.07 -2.55 -2.21
C PHE A 157 -0.85 -1.89 -1.20
N ASP A 158 -1.57 -0.89 -1.66
CA ASP A 158 -2.59 -0.25 -0.87
C ASP A 158 -3.88 -1.09 -0.81
N GLU A 159 -4.85 -0.59 -0.07
CA GLU A 159 -6.11 -1.29 0.16
C GLU A 159 -6.88 -1.56 -1.14
N ALA A 160 -6.74 -0.66 -2.18
CA ALA A 160 -7.40 -0.84 -3.48
C ALA A 160 -6.81 -2.00 -4.25
N GLN A 161 -5.49 -2.05 -4.31
CA GLN A 161 -4.76 -3.10 -5.01
C GLN A 161 -4.95 -4.46 -4.31
N ARG A 162 -4.99 -4.48 -2.98
CA ARG A 162 -5.29 -5.67 -2.17
C ARG A 162 -6.72 -6.16 -2.42
N GLN A 163 -7.70 -5.24 -2.37
CA GLN A 163 -9.10 -5.60 -2.65
C GLN A 163 -9.28 -6.08 -4.09
N ALA A 164 -8.67 -5.40 -5.07
CA ALA A 164 -8.73 -5.80 -6.47
C ALA A 164 -8.10 -7.20 -6.70
N THR A 165 -7.04 -7.54 -5.96
CA THR A 165 -6.45 -8.89 -5.98
C THR A 165 -7.42 -9.93 -5.39
N LYS A 166 -8.12 -9.63 -4.30
CA LYS A 166 -9.17 -10.51 -3.73
C LYS A 166 -10.34 -10.68 -4.70
N ASP A 167 -10.74 -9.59 -5.36
CA ASP A 167 -11.83 -9.64 -6.36
C ASP A 167 -11.44 -10.50 -7.58
N ALA A 168 -10.20 -10.39 -8.06
CA ALA A 168 -9.66 -11.26 -9.10
C ALA A 168 -9.68 -12.74 -8.69
N ALA A 169 -9.27 -13.04 -7.45
CA ALA A 169 -9.32 -14.40 -6.92
C ALA A 169 -10.75 -14.94 -6.82
N ARG A 170 -11.71 -14.10 -6.38
CA ARG A 170 -13.13 -14.45 -6.33
C ARG A 170 -13.67 -14.77 -7.72
N LEU A 171 -13.35 -13.96 -8.74
CA LEU A 171 -13.71 -14.20 -10.13
C LEU A 171 -13.08 -15.48 -10.70
N ALA A 172 -11.90 -15.87 -10.21
CA ALA A 172 -11.24 -17.14 -10.52
C ALA A 172 -11.86 -18.34 -9.77
N GLY A 173 -12.79 -18.11 -8.84
CA GLY A 173 -13.37 -19.15 -7.99
C GLY A 173 -12.39 -19.69 -6.95
N ILE A 174 -11.47 -18.84 -6.45
CA ILE A 174 -10.52 -19.17 -5.40
C ILE A 174 -11.01 -18.57 -4.08
N ASN A 175 -11.06 -19.40 -3.03
CA ASN A 175 -11.23 -18.94 -1.67
C ASN A 175 -9.88 -18.41 -1.16
N VAL A 176 -9.78 -17.11 -0.91
CA VAL A 176 -8.55 -16.49 -0.39
C VAL A 176 -8.45 -16.75 1.11
N LEU A 177 -7.49 -17.59 1.50
CA LEU A 177 -7.20 -17.87 2.92
C LEU A 177 -6.51 -16.66 3.56
N ARG A 178 -5.61 -16.01 2.82
CA ARG A 178 -4.91 -14.78 3.20
C ARG A 178 -4.26 -14.12 1.99
N LEU A 179 -4.18 -12.78 1.98
CA LEU A 179 -3.16 -12.06 1.22
C LEU A 179 -1.90 -11.97 2.07
N LEU A 180 -0.76 -12.33 1.48
CA LEU A 180 0.54 -12.35 2.18
C LEU A 180 1.52 -11.45 1.43
N ASN A 181 2.25 -10.61 2.16
CA ASN A 181 3.26 -9.78 1.51
C ASN A 181 4.42 -10.64 0.99
N GLU A 182 4.88 -10.33 -0.22
CA GLU A 182 5.97 -11.03 -0.90
C GLU A 182 7.23 -11.15 -0.04
N PRO A 183 7.73 -10.10 0.63
CA PRO A 183 8.90 -10.21 1.50
C PRO A 183 8.68 -11.13 2.70
N THR A 184 7.48 -11.16 3.25
CA THR A 184 7.13 -12.05 4.36
C THR A 184 7.09 -13.51 3.88
N ALA A 185 6.52 -13.75 2.70
CA ALA A 185 6.54 -15.09 2.08
C ALA A 185 7.97 -15.57 1.83
N ALA A 186 8.83 -14.70 1.29
CA ALA A 186 10.24 -15.02 1.07
C ALA A 186 10.95 -15.38 2.38
N ALA A 187 10.75 -14.65 3.46
CA ALA A 187 11.34 -14.93 4.77
C ALA A 187 10.90 -16.31 5.31
N ILE A 188 9.62 -16.66 5.17
CA ILE A 188 9.07 -17.97 5.55
C ILE A 188 9.77 -19.08 4.77
N ALA A 189 9.95 -18.93 3.45
CA ALA A 189 10.59 -19.93 2.60
C ALA A 189 12.04 -20.20 2.98
N TYR A 190 12.76 -19.20 3.45
CA TYR A 190 14.14 -19.36 3.94
C TYR A 190 14.23 -20.08 5.29
N GLY A 191 13.08 -20.47 5.87
CA GLY A 191 13.06 -21.21 7.14
C GLY A 191 13.59 -20.39 8.30
N LEU A 192 13.47 -19.07 8.23
CA LEU A 192 13.87 -18.18 9.32
C LEU A 192 13.00 -18.40 10.58
N ASP A 193 11.96 -19.21 10.47
CA ASP A 193 11.10 -19.76 11.51
C ASP A 193 11.81 -20.71 12.49
N ASN A 194 12.89 -21.37 12.05
CA ASN A 194 13.58 -22.41 12.81
C ASN A 194 14.60 -21.87 13.84
N GLY A 195 14.26 -20.78 14.53
CA GLY A 195 15.07 -20.22 15.60
C GLY A 195 16.07 -19.13 15.17
N ALA A 196 15.95 -18.63 13.95
CA ALA A 196 16.65 -17.41 13.57
C ALA A 196 16.03 -16.20 14.29
N GLU A 197 16.82 -15.50 15.10
CA GLU A 197 16.42 -14.25 15.75
C GLU A 197 17.26 -13.09 15.21
N GLY A 198 16.65 -11.94 15.06
CA GLY A 198 17.31 -10.70 14.64
C GLY A 198 16.63 -10.00 13.50
N THR A 199 17.33 -9.01 12.93
CA THR A 199 16.80 -8.18 11.85
C THR A 199 17.35 -8.65 10.51
N PHE A 200 16.45 -8.79 9.53
CA PHE A 200 16.75 -9.23 8.17
C PHE A 200 16.24 -8.20 7.18
N VAL A 201 16.87 -8.16 6.02
CA VAL A 201 16.38 -7.36 4.88
C VAL A 201 15.97 -8.31 3.78
N VAL A 202 14.78 -8.11 3.21
CA VAL A 202 14.38 -8.72 1.96
C VAL A 202 14.54 -7.67 0.87
N TYR A 203 15.34 -8.01 -0.14
CA TYR A 203 15.61 -7.18 -1.29
C TYR A 203 15.04 -7.90 -2.51
N ASP A 204 13.87 -7.46 -2.95
CA ASP A 204 13.16 -8.03 -4.09
C ASP A 204 13.30 -7.13 -5.32
N LEU A 205 14.07 -7.57 -6.31
CA LEU A 205 14.23 -6.89 -7.59
C LEU A 205 13.64 -7.77 -8.69
N GLY A 206 12.41 -7.45 -9.05
CA GLY A 206 11.66 -8.12 -10.11
C GLY A 206 11.99 -7.60 -11.52
N GLY A 207 11.10 -7.89 -12.46
CA GLY A 207 11.19 -7.37 -13.84
C GLY A 207 10.93 -5.87 -13.92
N GLY A 208 10.04 -5.36 -13.10
CA GLY A 208 9.60 -3.96 -13.16
C GLY A 208 9.60 -3.20 -11.87
N THR A 209 9.81 -3.84 -10.73
CA THR A 209 9.73 -3.24 -9.40
C THR A 209 10.90 -3.65 -8.55
N LEU A 210 11.24 -2.77 -7.60
CA LEU A 210 12.15 -3.03 -6.50
C LEU A 210 11.39 -2.87 -5.18
N ASP A 211 11.45 -3.89 -4.35
CA ASP A 211 10.87 -3.89 -3.01
C ASP A 211 11.93 -4.20 -1.97
N VAL A 212 11.95 -3.40 -0.91
CA VAL A 212 12.87 -3.57 0.22
C VAL A 212 12.07 -3.58 1.51
N SER A 213 12.16 -4.65 2.27
CA SER A 213 11.51 -4.77 3.57
C SER A 213 12.51 -5.13 4.66
N VAL A 214 12.39 -4.46 5.80
CA VAL A 214 13.15 -4.77 7.01
C VAL A 214 12.25 -5.58 7.94
N LEU A 215 12.66 -6.80 8.25
CA LEU A 215 11.94 -7.75 9.08
C LEU A 215 12.67 -7.97 10.39
N GLU A 216 11.95 -8.01 11.50
CA GLU A 216 12.44 -8.47 12.79
C GLU A 216 11.84 -9.83 13.11
N LEU A 217 12.71 -10.81 13.40
CA LEU A 217 12.35 -12.15 13.78
C LEU A 217 12.68 -12.37 15.25
N SER A 218 11.68 -12.75 16.03
CA SER A 218 11.83 -13.04 17.45
C SER A 218 10.89 -14.18 17.85
N LYS A 219 11.44 -15.31 18.26
CA LYS A 219 10.70 -16.47 18.80
C LYS A 219 9.46 -16.89 18.00
N GLY A 220 9.59 -17.01 16.67
CA GLY A 220 8.47 -17.36 15.79
C GLY A 220 7.56 -16.19 15.40
N LEU A 221 7.85 -14.98 15.87
CA LEU A 221 7.17 -13.75 15.48
C LEU A 221 7.91 -13.12 14.30
N PHE A 222 7.21 -12.87 13.20
CA PHE A 222 7.68 -12.10 12.04
C PHE A 222 7.05 -10.71 12.08
N ALA A 223 7.83 -9.70 12.35
CA ALA A 223 7.37 -8.31 12.33
C ALA A 223 8.05 -7.55 11.20
N VAL A 224 7.26 -7.02 10.26
CA VAL A 224 7.77 -6.06 9.28
C VAL A 224 7.97 -4.73 10.00
N LYS A 225 9.20 -4.23 10.06
CA LYS A 225 9.54 -2.95 10.72
C LYS A 225 9.33 -1.77 9.79
N SER A 226 9.66 -1.96 8.53
CA SER A 226 9.49 -0.96 7.49
C SER A 226 9.48 -1.61 6.11
N THR A 227 8.90 -0.91 5.16
CA THR A 227 8.98 -1.24 3.74
C THR A 227 9.23 0.02 2.93
N ASN A 228 9.99 -0.11 1.85
CA ASN A 228 10.27 0.93 0.88
C ASN A 228 10.49 0.29 -0.49
N GLY A 229 10.37 1.04 -1.58
CA GLY A 229 10.51 0.45 -2.90
C GLY A 229 10.57 1.47 -4.03
N ASN A 230 10.56 0.96 -5.25
CA ASN A 230 10.43 1.73 -6.47
C ASN A 230 9.69 0.90 -7.52
N SER A 231 8.45 1.27 -7.81
CA SER A 231 7.57 0.55 -8.75
C SER A 231 7.92 0.76 -10.23
N ALA A 232 8.88 1.64 -10.51
CA ALA A 232 9.36 1.93 -11.86
C ALA A 232 10.87 1.62 -12.01
N LEU A 233 11.40 0.70 -11.21
CA LEU A 233 12.78 0.25 -11.28
C LEU A 233 12.87 -1.26 -11.19
N GLY A 234 13.24 -1.91 -12.28
CA GLY A 234 13.36 -3.37 -12.34
C GLY A 234 14.22 -3.82 -13.51
N GLY A 235 14.21 -5.12 -13.79
CA GLY A 235 14.98 -5.73 -14.87
C GLY A 235 14.73 -5.14 -16.24
N ASP A 236 13.52 -4.64 -16.49
CA ASP A 236 13.12 -4.02 -17.77
C ASP A 236 13.89 -2.72 -18.03
N ASP A 237 14.28 -1.97 -16.97
CA ASP A 237 15.11 -0.76 -17.12
C ASP A 237 16.53 -1.11 -17.55
N PHE A 238 17.05 -2.24 -17.05
CA PHE A 238 18.35 -2.77 -17.47
C PHE A 238 18.31 -3.23 -18.93
N ASP A 239 17.20 -3.88 -19.34
CA ASP A 239 16.96 -4.28 -20.72
C ASP A 239 16.92 -3.06 -21.66
N HIS A 240 16.17 -2.04 -21.25
CA HIS A 240 16.04 -0.80 -22.02
C HIS A 240 17.37 -0.04 -22.13
N ARG A 241 18.18 -0.02 -21.07
CA ARG A 241 19.51 0.61 -21.13
C ARG A 241 20.44 -0.09 -22.10
N LEU A 242 20.39 -1.44 -22.14
CA LEU A 242 21.14 -2.23 -23.12
C LEU A 242 20.61 -2.02 -24.54
N PHE A 243 19.28 -1.96 -24.70
CA PHE A 243 18.63 -1.65 -25.98
C PHE A 243 19.10 -0.29 -26.53
N CYS A 244 19.10 0.77 -25.72
CA CYS A 244 19.60 2.07 -26.13
C CYS A 244 21.08 2.02 -26.57
N HIS A 245 21.89 1.27 -25.81
CA HIS A 245 23.30 1.08 -26.18
C HIS A 245 23.48 0.37 -27.53
N LEU A 246 22.67 -0.66 -27.82
CA LEU A 246 22.69 -1.33 -29.13
C LEU A 246 22.27 -0.39 -30.27
N LEU A 247 21.29 0.51 -30.03
CA LEU A 247 20.93 1.54 -31.00
C LEU A 247 22.12 2.50 -31.28
N GLU A 248 22.78 2.98 -30.23
CA GLU A 248 23.92 3.88 -30.30
C GLU A 248 25.09 3.23 -31.06
N GLN A 249 25.46 2.01 -30.68
CA GLN A 249 26.56 1.26 -31.31
C GLN A 249 26.36 1.01 -32.82
N ASN A 250 25.13 0.70 -33.20
CA ASN A 250 24.78 0.38 -34.58
C ASN A 250 24.27 1.62 -35.35
N LYS A 251 24.36 2.83 -34.76
CA LYS A 251 23.92 4.11 -35.35
C LYS A 251 22.48 4.06 -35.89
N LEU A 252 21.59 3.46 -35.13
CA LEU A 252 20.17 3.34 -35.46
C LEU A 252 19.40 4.53 -34.87
N SER A 253 18.86 5.39 -35.73
CA SER A 253 18.13 6.59 -35.30
C SER A 253 16.63 6.34 -35.00
N ALA A 254 16.04 5.37 -35.69
CA ALA A 254 14.66 4.92 -35.45
C ALA A 254 14.51 3.49 -35.95
N LEU A 255 13.72 2.70 -35.24
CA LEU A 255 13.28 1.38 -35.66
C LEU A 255 11.77 1.41 -35.83
N ASN A 256 11.22 0.58 -36.71
CA ASN A 256 9.81 0.29 -36.69
C ASN A 256 9.47 -0.48 -35.38
N GLU A 257 8.20 -0.55 -35.05
CA GLU A 257 7.75 -1.16 -33.82
C GLU A 257 8.20 -2.62 -33.68
N GLN A 258 8.14 -3.39 -34.75
CA GLN A 258 8.50 -4.81 -34.75
C GLN A 258 10.01 -5.02 -34.52
N ASP A 259 10.87 -4.27 -35.19
CA ASP A 259 12.33 -4.34 -35.02
C ASP A 259 12.72 -3.85 -33.61
N GLY A 260 12.08 -2.80 -33.12
CA GLY A 260 12.27 -2.28 -31.78
C GLY A 260 11.96 -3.32 -30.69
N GLN A 261 10.81 -3.96 -30.78
CA GLN A 261 10.40 -5.02 -29.83
C GLN A 261 11.32 -6.23 -29.91
N ASN A 262 11.75 -6.62 -31.15
CA ASN A 262 12.69 -7.72 -31.33
C ASN A 262 14.04 -7.42 -30.68
N LEU A 263 14.58 -6.22 -30.90
CA LEU A 263 15.87 -5.82 -30.33
C LEU A 263 15.81 -5.69 -28.80
N LEU A 264 14.69 -5.22 -28.26
CA LEU A 264 14.46 -5.19 -26.80
C LEU A 264 14.42 -6.61 -26.21
N ALA A 265 13.74 -7.55 -26.85
CA ALA A 265 13.72 -8.96 -26.44
C ALA A 265 15.10 -9.60 -26.48
N LEU A 266 15.91 -9.26 -27.50
CA LEU A 266 17.31 -9.70 -27.60
C LEU A 266 18.19 -9.05 -26.52
N SER A 267 17.94 -7.79 -26.15
CA SER A 267 18.63 -7.11 -25.06
C SER A 267 18.37 -7.82 -23.73
N ARG A 268 17.11 -8.20 -23.46
CA ARG A 268 16.75 -9.01 -22.28
C ARG A 268 17.51 -10.34 -22.26
N ARG A 269 17.49 -11.06 -23.38
CA ARG A 269 18.22 -12.33 -23.50
C ARG A 269 19.72 -12.16 -23.28
N ALA A 270 20.31 -11.09 -23.81
CA ALA A 270 21.72 -10.77 -23.61
C ALA A 270 22.03 -10.48 -22.14
N LYS A 271 21.19 -9.69 -21.45
CA LYS A 271 21.29 -9.47 -20.00
C LYS A 271 21.27 -10.78 -19.21
N GLU A 272 20.34 -11.68 -19.52
CA GLU A 272 20.22 -12.97 -18.87
C GLU A 272 21.47 -13.84 -19.11
N GLN A 273 21.99 -13.89 -20.34
CA GLN A 273 23.22 -14.62 -20.69
C GLN A 273 24.45 -14.07 -19.97
N LEU A 274 24.55 -12.76 -19.79
CA LEU A 274 25.66 -12.11 -19.08
C LEU A 274 25.67 -12.43 -17.58
N THR A 275 24.66 -13.08 -17.04
CA THR A 275 24.69 -13.64 -15.67
C THR A 275 25.71 -14.76 -15.56
N ASP A 276 25.75 -15.67 -16.52
CA ASP A 276 26.60 -16.85 -16.50
C ASP A 276 27.86 -16.70 -17.39
N HIS A 277 27.80 -15.87 -18.42
CA HIS A 277 28.87 -15.68 -19.40
C HIS A 277 29.54 -14.30 -19.29
N GLU A 278 30.84 -14.24 -19.55
CA GLU A 278 31.61 -12.99 -19.55
C GLU A 278 31.27 -12.07 -20.76
N GLN A 279 30.74 -12.66 -21.84
CA GLN A 279 30.31 -11.95 -23.03
C GLN A 279 29.19 -12.70 -23.74
N THR A 280 28.41 -11.96 -24.52
CA THR A 280 27.37 -12.51 -25.40
C THR A 280 27.34 -11.71 -26.71
N THR A 281 26.79 -12.31 -27.78
CA THR A 281 26.61 -11.64 -29.07
C THR A 281 25.12 -11.46 -29.34
N VAL A 282 24.71 -10.23 -29.64
CA VAL A 282 23.36 -9.90 -30.11
C VAL A 282 23.38 -9.86 -31.64
N GLU A 283 22.66 -10.80 -32.26
CA GLU A 283 22.56 -10.91 -33.70
C GLU A 283 21.10 -10.85 -34.14
N THR A 284 20.83 -9.99 -35.13
CA THR A 284 19.50 -9.91 -35.78
C THR A 284 19.62 -9.24 -37.13
N THR A 285 18.64 -9.48 -38.00
CA THR A 285 18.47 -8.75 -39.27
C THR A 285 17.18 -7.94 -39.19
N LEU A 286 17.29 -6.64 -39.38
CA LEU A 286 16.17 -5.71 -39.38
C LEU A 286 15.29 -5.89 -40.62
N SER A 287 14.06 -5.41 -40.56
CA SER A 287 13.11 -5.48 -41.68
C SER A 287 13.58 -4.73 -42.95
N ASP A 288 14.49 -3.76 -42.80
CA ASP A 288 15.13 -3.04 -43.91
C ASP A 288 16.36 -3.75 -44.49
N GLY A 289 16.68 -4.96 -44.02
CA GLY A 289 17.80 -5.78 -44.48
C GLY A 289 19.14 -5.50 -43.79
N ARG A 290 19.26 -4.53 -42.90
CA ARG A 290 20.48 -4.29 -42.10
C ARG A 290 20.68 -5.41 -41.09
N SER A 291 21.88 -5.98 -41.05
CA SER A 291 22.26 -6.97 -40.04
C SER A 291 23.01 -6.31 -38.90
N ILE A 292 22.65 -6.67 -37.69
CA ILE A 292 23.29 -6.29 -36.42
C ILE A 292 24.05 -7.51 -35.92
N SER A 293 25.31 -7.34 -35.56
CA SER A 293 26.09 -8.32 -34.80
C SER A 293 26.98 -7.54 -33.84
N THR A 294 26.58 -7.52 -32.57
CA THR A 294 27.28 -6.73 -31.55
C THR A 294 27.63 -7.62 -30.36
N VAL A 295 28.90 -7.66 -30.00
CA VAL A 295 29.39 -8.35 -28.81
C VAL A 295 29.28 -7.40 -27.63
N ILE A 296 28.67 -7.89 -26.57
CA ILE A 296 28.53 -7.16 -25.29
C ILE A 296 29.25 -7.97 -24.21
N THR A 297 30.13 -7.32 -23.46
CA THR A 297 30.80 -7.92 -22.31
C THR A 297 30.04 -7.62 -21.03
N ARG A 298 30.18 -8.51 -20.03
CA ARG A 298 29.61 -8.30 -18.68
C ARG A 298 30.11 -6.98 -18.09
N GLN A 299 31.39 -6.66 -18.23
CA GLN A 299 31.98 -5.41 -17.72
C GLN A 299 31.36 -4.16 -18.38
N GLU A 300 31.11 -4.21 -19.67
CA GLU A 300 30.45 -3.13 -20.39
C GLU A 300 29.01 -2.94 -19.89
N PHE A 301 28.24 -4.01 -19.78
CA PHE A 301 26.89 -3.99 -19.25
C PHE A 301 26.84 -3.43 -17.81
N GLN A 302 27.78 -3.81 -16.95
CA GLN A 302 27.89 -3.28 -15.58
C GLN A 302 28.17 -1.77 -15.60
N ASN A 303 28.99 -1.28 -16.49
CA ASN A 303 29.28 0.15 -16.64
C ASN A 303 28.06 0.94 -17.12
N LEU A 304 27.33 0.40 -18.11
CA LEU A 304 26.11 0.99 -18.65
C LEU A 304 25.00 1.14 -17.62
N THR A 305 24.90 0.19 -16.70
CA THR A 305 23.82 0.09 -15.72
C THR A 305 24.19 0.55 -14.32
N ARG A 306 25.40 1.09 -14.12
CA ARG A 306 25.91 1.53 -12.81
C ARG A 306 24.95 2.48 -12.08
N GLN A 307 24.36 3.43 -12.80
CA GLN A 307 23.42 4.40 -12.20
C GLN A 307 22.11 3.72 -11.76
N LEU A 308 21.63 2.73 -12.50
CA LEU A 308 20.46 1.94 -12.11
C LEU A 308 20.74 1.18 -10.81
N VAL A 309 21.90 0.53 -10.71
CA VAL A 309 22.33 -0.16 -9.48
C VAL A 309 22.38 0.79 -8.29
N GLN A 310 22.91 2.00 -8.45
CA GLN A 310 22.94 3.00 -7.38
C GLN A 310 21.53 3.37 -6.93
N LYS A 311 20.58 3.53 -7.87
CA LYS A 311 19.18 3.81 -7.57
C LYS A 311 18.51 2.69 -6.77
N THR A 312 18.96 1.43 -6.87
CA THR A 312 18.39 0.33 -6.08
C THR A 312 18.80 0.37 -4.62
N ILE A 313 19.91 1.04 -4.28
CA ILE A 313 20.39 1.14 -2.89
C ILE A 313 19.70 2.26 -2.10
N GLU A 314 19.11 3.25 -2.76
CA GLU A 314 18.42 4.34 -2.05
C GLU A 314 17.19 3.86 -1.24
N PRO A 315 16.28 3.01 -1.78
CA PRO A 315 15.21 2.41 -0.98
C PRO A 315 15.71 1.59 0.21
N VAL A 316 16.87 0.92 0.08
CA VAL A 316 17.49 0.18 1.19
C VAL A 316 17.87 1.12 2.34
N LYS A 317 18.53 2.24 2.04
CA LYS A 317 18.91 3.25 3.04
C LYS A 317 17.69 3.81 3.75
N GLN A 318 16.63 4.11 2.98
CA GLN A 318 15.40 4.66 3.52
C GLN A 318 14.68 3.63 4.41
N ALA A 319 14.56 2.36 3.97
CA ALA A 319 13.94 1.32 4.77
C ALA A 319 14.66 1.09 6.11
N LEU A 320 15.99 1.07 6.12
CA LEU A 320 16.78 0.96 7.36
C LEU A 320 16.54 2.16 8.29
N LYS A 321 16.51 3.37 7.74
CA LYS A 321 16.23 4.60 8.50
C LYS A 321 14.83 4.54 9.12
N ASP A 322 13.83 4.15 8.35
CA ASP A 322 12.43 4.05 8.79
C ASP A 322 12.24 2.96 9.86
N ALA A 323 13.00 1.87 9.77
CA ALA A 323 13.03 0.82 10.77
C ALA A 323 13.79 1.22 12.05
N GLY A 324 14.56 2.31 12.03
CA GLY A 324 15.41 2.74 13.15
C GLY A 324 16.59 1.79 13.40
N VAL A 325 17.08 1.08 12.37
CA VAL A 325 18.18 0.12 12.49
C VAL A 325 19.36 0.51 11.60
N SER A 326 20.56 0.14 12.04
CA SER A 326 21.78 0.34 11.26
C SER A 326 22.06 -0.89 10.39
N LYS A 327 22.88 -0.73 9.34
CA LYS A 327 23.30 -1.86 8.51
C LYS A 327 24.07 -2.94 9.29
N ALA A 328 24.68 -2.59 10.42
CA ALA A 328 25.41 -3.51 11.27
C ALA A 328 24.47 -4.42 12.09
N ASP A 329 23.22 -4.03 12.29
CA ASP A 329 22.22 -4.80 13.00
C ASP A 329 21.60 -5.90 12.13
N ILE A 330 21.85 -5.85 10.81
CA ILE A 330 21.27 -6.78 9.84
C ILE A 330 22.00 -8.12 9.88
N LYS A 331 21.28 -9.18 10.21
CA LYS A 331 21.78 -10.55 10.29
C LYS A 331 21.90 -11.25 8.93
N GLY A 332 21.10 -10.84 7.98
CA GLY A 332 21.11 -11.40 6.63
C GLY A 332 20.25 -10.60 5.65
N VAL A 333 20.62 -10.70 4.38
CA VAL A 333 19.88 -10.05 3.27
C VAL A 333 19.40 -11.15 2.34
N ILE A 334 18.08 -11.26 2.19
CA ILE A 334 17.41 -12.23 1.32
C ILE A 334 17.23 -11.60 -0.05
N MET A 335 17.75 -12.26 -1.08
CA MET A 335 17.63 -11.82 -2.47
C MET A 335 16.43 -12.51 -3.14
N VAL A 336 15.49 -11.73 -3.63
CA VAL A 336 14.24 -12.18 -4.27
C VAL A 336 14.12 -11.52 -5.65
N GLY A 337 13.40 -12.17 -6.56
CA GLY A 337 13.17 -11.67 -7.91
C GLY A 337 14.31 -12.01 -8.88
N GLY A 338 13.95 -12.31 -10.14
CA GLY A 338 14.88 -12.79 -11.17
C GLY A 338 16.02 -11.82 -11.47
N SER A 339 15.82 -10.51 -11.33
CA SER A 339 16.83 -9.49 -11.59
C SER A 339 17.94 -9.47 -10.52
N THR A 340 17.73 -10.07 -9.36
CA THR A 340 18.79 -10.25 -8.34
C THR A 340 19.87 -11.27 -8.74
N ARG A 341 19.65 -12.04 -9.82
CA ARG A 341 20.66 -12.94 -10.39
C ARG A 341 21.84 -12.19 -10.99
N MET A 342 21.66 -10.91 -11.38
CA MET A 342 22.72 -10.09 -11.96
C MET A 342 23.91 -9.94 -11.00
N PRO A 343 25.14 -10.36 -11.37
CA PRO A 343 26.27 -10.38 -10.45
C PRO A 343 26.61 -9.02 -9.82
N HIS A 344 26.45 -7.94 -10.56
CA HIS A 344 26.75 -6.58 -10.06
C HIS A 344 25.69 -6.06 -9.08
N ILE A 345 24.45 -6.54 -9.14
CA ILE A 345 23.41 -6.29 -8.09
C ILE A 345 23.83 -7.00 -6.81
N GLN A 346 24.16 -8.30 -6.88
CA GLN A 346 24.61 -9.06 -5.72
C GLN A 346 25.84 -8.42 -5.07
N GLN A 347 26.81 -8.00 -5.89
CA GLN A 347 28.03 -7.32 -5.44
C GLN A 347 27.72 -5.98 -4.77
N ALA A 348 26.80 -5.18 -5.33
CA ALA A 348 26.40 -3.89 -4.76
C ALA A 348 25.74 -4.07 -3.38
N VAL A 349 24.84 -5.03 -3.26
CA VAL A 349 24.17 -5.36 -1.99
C VAL A 349 25.19 -5.90 -0.98
N ALA A 350 26.05 -6.84 -1.39
CA ALA A 350 27.12 -7.37 -0.53
C ALA A 350 28.06 -6.27 -0.03
N THR A 351 28.46 -5.35 -0.92
CA THR A 351 29.33 -4.22 -0.56
C THR A 351 28.65 -3.26 0.40
N TYR A 352 27.36 -2.98 0.20
CA TYR A 352 26.63 -2.07 1.08
C TYR A 352 26.48 -2.62 2.49
N PHE A 353 26.11 -3.89 2.64
CA PHE A 353 25.91 -4.52 3.95
C PHE A 353 27.20 -5.10 4.56
N GLY A 354 28.26 -5.28 3.79
CA GLY A 354 29.49 -5.89 4.24
C GLY A 354 29.39 -7.40 4.50
N GLN A 355 28.37 -8.07 3.91
CA GLN A 355 28.14 -9.50 4.06
C GLN A 355 27.56 -10.09 2.77
N THR A 356 27.72 -11.39 2.59
CA THR A 356 27.18 -12.13 1.44
C THR A 356 25.68 -12.28 1.58
N PRO A 357 24.87 -11.86 0.57
CA PRO A 357 23.43 -12.06 0.60
C PRO A 357 23.02 -13.53 0.56
N LEU A 358 21.85 -13.84 1.12
CA LEU A 358 21.25 -15.18 1.08
C LEU A 358 20.57 -15.36 -0.29
N ASN A 359 21.09 -16.27 -1.10
CA ASN A 359 20.63 -16.58 -2.47
C ASN A 359 20.62 -18.08 -2.78
N ASN A 360 20.58 -18.93 -1.73
CA ASN A 360 20.62 -20.39 -1.89
C ASN A 360 19.28 -20.99 -2.34
N LEU A 361 18.18 -20.27 -2.27
CA LEU A 361 16.91 -20.65 -2.87
C LEU A 361 16.76 -20.00 -4.26
N ASN A 362 15.94 -20.62 -5.10
CA ASN A 362 15.62 -20.04 -6.40
C ASN A 362 14.82 -18.73 -6.20
N PRO A 363 15.37 -17.55 -6.56
CA PRO A 363 14.74 -16.26 -6.30
C PRO A 363 13.40 -16.06 -7.02
N ASP A 364 13.11 -16.86 -8.07
CA ASP A 364 11.82 -16.80 -8.79
C ASP A 364 10.73 -17.65 -8.12
N GLN A 365 11.10 -18.58 -7.23
CA GLN A 365 10.16 -19.51 -6.60
C GLN A 365 9.93 -19.24 -5.12
N VAL A 366 10.86 -18.54 -4.48
CA VAL A 366 10.91 -18.39 -3.03
C VAL A 366 9.60 -17.81 -2.46
N VAL A 367 8.98 -16.86 -3.14
CA VAL A 367 7.73 -16.23 -2.72
C VAL A 367 6.57 -17.24 -2.75
N ALA A 368 6.42 -17.99 -3.85
CA ALA A 368 5.39 -19.02 -3.98
C ALA A 368 5.56 -20.14 -2.95
N LEU A 369 6.81 -20.54 -2.66
CA LEU A 369 7.12 -21.56 -1.67
C LEU A 369 6.70 -21.13 -0.26
N GLY A 370 7.01 -19.90 0.15
CA GLY A 370 6.60 -19.37 1.44
C GLY A 370 5.08 -19.20 1.56
N ALA A 371 4.43 -18.75 0.49
CA ALA A 371 2.98 -18.69 0.43
C ALA A 371 2.34 -20.07 0.58
N ALA A 372 2.92 -21.13 -0.03
CA ALA A 372 2.44 -22.48 0.12
C ALA A 372 2.58 -23.02 1.55
N MET A 373 3.70 -22.73 2.22
CA MET A 373 3.90 -23.09 3.63
C MET A 373 2.84 -22.43 4.51
N GLN A 374 2.53 -21.17 4.27
CA GLN A 374 1.47 -20.45 4.98
C GLN A 374 0.08 -21.00 4.66
N ALA A 375 -0.19 -21.38 3.41
CA ALA A 375 -1.47 -21.97 3.00
C ALA A 375 -1.70 -23.32 3.69
N ASP A 376 -0.67 -24.15 3.84
CA ASP A 376 -0.71 -25.45 4.51
C ASP A 376 -1.08 -25.31 6.00
N ILE A 377 -0.53 -24.29 6.67
CA ILE A 377 -0.85 -23.96 8.06
C ILE A 377 -2.31 -23.48 8.18
N LEU A 378 -2.74 -22.54 7.33
CA LEU A 378 -4.10 -21.98 7.36
C LEU A 378 -5.17 -23.01 6.97
N ALA A 379 -4.82 -24.01 6.17
CA ALA A 379 -5.69 -25.14 5.88
C ALA A 379 -5.81 -26.13 7.05
N GLY A 380 -4.99 -26.00 8.10
CA GLY A 380 -4.97 -26.86 9.28
C GLY A 380 -4.26 -28.18 9.08
N ASN A 381 -3.38 -28.32 8.09
CA ASN A 381 -2.60 -29.51 7.82
C ASN A 381 -1.40 -29.68 8.76
N LYS A 382 -0.82 -28.56 9.20
CA LYS A 382 0.17 -28.52 10.29
C LYS A 382 -0.47 -27.91 11.53
N ASN A 383 -0.13 -28.46 12.71
CA ASN A 383 -0.35 -27.71 13.92
C ASN A 383 0.40 -26.39 13.81
N SER A 384 -0.32 -25.29 13.94
CA SER A 384 0.26 -23.95 14.00
C SER A 384 1.24 -23.94 15.19
N GLY A 385 2.50 -24.26 14.95
CA GLY A 385 3.53 -23.78 15.84
C GLY A 385 3.37 -22.25 15.88
N ASP A 386 3.56 -21.64 17.02
CA ASP A 386 3.25 -20.26 17.42
C ASP A 386 3.79 -19.15 16.47
N TRP A 387 3.40 -19.18 15.19
CA TRP A 387 3.83 -18.18 14.21
C TRP A 387 2.79 -17.08 14.11
N LEU A 388 3.15 -15.91 14.58
CA LEU A 388 2.37 -14.70 14.41
C LEU A 388 3.03 -13.84 13.31
N LEU A 389 2.40 -13.80 12.14
CA LEU A 389 2.79 -12.89 11.06
C LEU A 389 2.18 -11.53 11.34
N LEU A 390 3.03 -10.53 11.55
CA LEU A 390 2.64 -9.15 11.72
C LEU A 390 3.22 -8.34 10.55
N ASP A 391 2.33 -7.77 9.77
CA ASP A 391 2.67 -6.83 8.70
C ASP A 391 2.44 -5.40 9.15
N VAL A 392 2.76 -4.40 8.32
CA VAL A 392 2.62 -3.00 8.68
C VAL A 392 1.88 -2.19 7.60
N THR A 393 1.22 -1.13 8.04
CA THR A 393 0.60 -0.16 7.13
C THR A 393 1.67 0.64 6.39
N PRO A 394 1.60 0.78 5.05
CA PRO A 394 2.62 1.49 4.27
C PRO A 394 2.57 3.01 4.45
N LEU A 395 1.39 3.57 4.73
CA LEU A 395 1.14 4.99 4.97
C LEU A 395 0.20 5.15 6.16
N SER A 396 0.23 6.35 6.78
CA SER A 396 -0.69 6.72 7.85
C SER A 396 -2.12 6.81 7.34
N LEU A 397 -3.05 6.32 8.15
CA LEU A 397 -4.50 6.39 7.93
C LEU A 397 -5.10 7.34 8.94
N GLY A 398 -5.95 8.25 8.48
CA GLY A 398 -6.51 9.28 9.32
C GLY A 398 -7.84 9.81 8.80
N LEU A 399 -8.32 10.86 9.42
CA LEU A 399 -9.54 11.54 9.01
C LEU A 399 -9.37 13.07 8.99
N GLU A 400 -10.26 13.71 8.24
CA GLU A 400 -10.37 15.16 8.19
C GLU A 400 -11.02 15.69 9.45
N THR A 401 -10.34 16.65 10.10
CA THR A 401 -10.91 17.47 11.16
C THR A 401 -11.23 18.87 10.66
N TYR A 402 -11.97 19.64 11.46
CA TYR A 402 -12.34 21.01 11.10
C TYR A 402 -11.10 21.84 10.76
N GLY A 403 -11.20 22.67 9.72
CA GLY A 403 -10.07 23.45 9.18
C GLY A 403 -9.25 22.72 8.11
N GLY A 404 -9.71 21.57 7.62
CA GLY A 404 -9.01 20.80 6.57
C GLY A 404 -7.73 20.13 7.06
N LEU A 405 -7.64 19.84 8.36
CA LEU A 405 -6.49 19.17 8.97
C LEU A 405 -6.64 17.65 8.89
N ALA A 406 -5.53 16.97 8.63
CA ALA A 406 -5.46 15.51 8.67
C ALA A 406 -5.03 15.04 10.07
N GLU A 407 -5.91 14.31 10.75
CA GLU A 407 -5.61 13.68 12.04
C GLU A 407 -5.29 12.20 11.82
N LYS A 408 -4.04 11.79 12.13
CA LYS A 408 -3.54 10.43 11.94
C LYS A 408 -4.01 9.52 13.05
N ILE A 409 -4.84 8.53 12.74
CA ILE A 409 -5.37 7.56 13.70
C ILE A 409 -4.48 6.32 13.76
N ILE A 410 -4.07 5.79 12.61
CA ILE A 410 -3.12 4.69 12.50
C ILE A 410 -1.87 5.24 11.79
N PRO A 411 -0.76 5.44 12.50
CA PRO A 411 0.50 5.87 11.89
C PRO A 411 1.05 4.83 10.91
N ARG A 412 1.82 5.27 9.92
CA ARG A 412 2.58 4.36 9.04
C ARG A 412 3.47 3.41 9.86
N ASN A 413 3.77 2.27 9.29
CA ASN A 413 4.52 1.20 9.94
C ASN A 413 3.87 0.66 11.23
N THR A 414 2.55 0.89 11.41
CA THR A 414 1.80 0.22 12.47
C THR A 414 1.54 -1.22 12.07
N THR A 415 1.87 -2.14 12.95
CA THR A 415 1.65 -3.57 12.77
C THR A 415 0.17 -3.90 12.57
N ILE A 416 -0.15 -4.75 11.61
CA ILE A 416 -1.50 -5.24 11.31
C ILE A 416 -1.62 -6.75 11.60
N PRO A 417 -2.81 -7.26 12.02
CA PRO A 417 -4.06 -6.51 12.17
C PRO A 417 -4.02 -5.54 13.34
N THR A 418 -4.72 -4.40 13.21
CA THR A 418 -4.78 -3.38 14.27
C THR A 418 -6.14 -2.69 14.29
N ALA A 419 -6.52 -2.20 15.46
CA ALA A 419 -7.68 -1.33 15.63
C ALA A 419 -7.30 -0.14 16.51
N ARG A 420 -7.64 1.06 16.08
CA ARG A 420 -7.44 2.31 16.82
C ARG A 420 -8.72 3.10 16.82
N ALA A 421 -9.04 3.69 17.94
CA ALA A 421 -10.21 4.53 18.08
C ALA A 421 -9.84 5.87 18.72
N GLN A 422 -10.51 6.93 18.27
CA GLN A 422 -10.37 8.28 18.83
C GLN A 422 -11.75 8.90 18.97
N GLU A 423 -11.93 9.73 20.01
CA GLU A 423 -13.18 10.45 20.25
C GLU A 423 -13.11 11.83 19.60
N PHE A 424 -14.22 12.19 18.95
CA PHE A 424 -14.45 13.47 18.29
C PHE A 424 -15.74 14.10 18.81
N THR A 425 -15.95 15.36 18.51
CA THR A 425 -17.13 16.09 18.95
C THR A 425 -17.70 16.96 17.83
N THR A 426 -18.91 17.49 18.06
CA THR A 426 -19.58 18.43 17.13
C THR A 426 -18.97 19.82 17.23
N PHE A 427 -18.90 20.51 16.11
CA PHE A 427 -18.36 21.87 16.03
C PHE A 427 -19.43 22.95 16.26
N LYS A 428 -20.71 22.67 15.93
CA LYS A 428 -21.82 23.63 16.04
C LYS A 428 -22.89 23.14 17.00
N ASP A 429 -23.56 24.10 17.67
CA ASP A 429 -24.76 23.84 18.45
C ASP A 429 -25.85 23.21 17.59
N GLY A 430 -26.54 22.21 18.12
CA GLY A 430 -27.64 21.54 17.43
C GLY A 430 -27.23 20.69 16.22
N GLN A 431 -25.96 20.40 16.03
CA GLN A 431 -25.47 19.57 14.93
C GLN A 431 -25.96 18.12 15.07
N THR A 432 -26.73 17.63 14.08
CA THR A 432 -27.35 16.29 14.07
C THR A 432 -26.70 15.30 13.14
N ALA A 433 -25.69 15.72 12.37
CA ALA A 433 -24.95 14.88 11.45
C ALA A 433 -23.47 15.28 11.39
N MET A 434 -22.60 14.29 11.10
CA MET A 434 -21.16 14.48 10.94
C MET A 434 -20.65 13.69 9.74
N THR A 435 -19.92 14.35 8.85
CA THR A 435 -19.24 13.66 7.75
C THR A 435 -17.87 13.21 8.19
N ILE A 436 -17.60 11.92 8.05
CA ILE A 436 -16.30 11.29 8.28
C ILE A 436 -15.62 11.16 6.93
N HIS A 437 -14.54 11.90 6.72
CA HIS A 437 -13.70 11.83 5.53
C HIS A 437 -12.40 11.11 5.89
N VAL A 438 -12.24 9.91 5.38
CA VAL A 438 -11.06 9.05 5.60
C VAL A 438 -9.98 9.41 4.59
N VAL A 439 -8.78 9.64 5.09
CA VAL A 439 -7.62 10.06 4.28
C VAL A 439 -6.40 9.18 4.56
N GLN A 440 -5.49 9.11 3.60
CA GLN A 440 -4.23 8.39 3.67
C GLN A 440 -3.09 9.32 3.27
N GLY A 441 -2.02 9.35 4.05
CA GLY A 441 -0.83 10.16 3.75
C GLY A 441 -0.08 10.63 4.98
N GLU A 442 1.01 11.37 4.73
CA GLU A 442 1.90 11.84 5.79
C GLU A 442 1.85 13.36 5.99
N ARG A 443 1.09 14.10 5.16
CA ARG A 443 0.96 15.56 5.25
C ARG A 443 -0.06 15.96 6.33
N GLU A 444 0.04 17.19 6.80
CA GLU A 444 -0.81 17.72 7.86
C GLU A 444 -2.14 18.31 7.34
N LEU A 445 -2.19 18.64 6.04
CA LEU A 445 -3.40 19.15 5.38
C LEU A 445 -4.07 18.06 4.55
N VAL A 446 -5.39 17.98 4.62
CA VAL A 446 -6.21 17.01 3.85
C VAL A 446 -6.05 17.19 2.34
N ALA A 447 -5.83 18.43 1.88
CA ALA A 447 -5.61 18.74 0.46
C ALA A 447 -4.37 18.03 -0.11
N ASP A 448 -3.38 17.73 0.73
CA ASP A 448 -2.13 17.06 0.38
C ASP A 448 -2.14 15.56 0.71
N CYS A 449 -3.28 15.05 1.22
CA CYS A 449 -3.50 13.65 1.51
C CYS A 449 -4.45 13.02 0.50
N ARG A 450 -4.37 11.71 0.36
CA ARG A 450 -5.28 10.95 -0.48
C ARG A 450 -6.62 10.74 0.22
N SER A 451 -7.73 11.07 -0.47
CA SER A 451 -9.07 10.72 -0.04
C SER A 451 -9.36 9.25 -0.29
N LEU A 452 -9.70 8.49 0.74
CA LEU A 452 -10.07 7.08 0.63
C LEU A 452 -11.58 6.89 0.58
N ALA A 453 -12.32 7.53 1.48
CA ALA A 453 -13.77 7.41 1.56
C ALA A 453 -14.41 8.59 2.29
N LYS A 454 -15.70 8.81 2.02
CA LYS A 454 -16.55 9.74 2.79
C LYS A 454 -17.87 9.07 3.14
N PHE A 455 -18.29 9.19 4.40
CA PHE A 455 -19.59 8.74 4.86
C PHE A 455 -20.13 9.66 5.94
N THR A 456 -21.43 9.63 6.19
CA THR A 456 -22.08 10.53 7.14
C THR A 456 -22.72 9.74 8.27
N LEU A 457 -22.39 10.09 9.51
CA LEU A 457 -23.12 9.68 10.70
C LEU A 457 -24.27 10.66 10.89
N CYS A 458 -25.50 10.17 10.84
CA CYS A 458 -26.73 10.95 11.09
C CYS A 458 -27.37 10.53 12.41
N GLY A 459 -28.24 11.38 12.97
CA GLY A 459 -28.97 11.06 14.19
C GLY A 459 -28.19 11.37 15.49
N ILE A 460 -27.20 12.24 15.41
CA ILE A 460 -26.54 12.80 16.58
C ILE A 460 -27.57 13.65 17.33
N PRO A 461 -27.73 13.49 18.66
CA PRO A 461 -28.63 14.34 19.42
C PRO A 461 -28.24 15.82 19.30
N PRO A 462 -29.21 16.74 19.14
CA PRO A 462 -28.91 18.16 19.11
C PRO A 462 -28.47 18.63 20.51
N MET A 463 -27.19 18.91 20.65
CA MET A 463 -26.55 19.37 21.90
C MET A 463 -25.70 20.60 21.61
N SER A 464 -25.19 21.24 22.67
CA SER A 464 -24.19 22.29 22.51
C SER A 464 -22.93 21.77 21.81
N ALA A 465 -22.27 22.63 21.07
CA ALA A 465 -20.98 22.31 20.45
C ALA A 465 -20.01 21.74 21.48
N GLY A 466 -19.28 20.70 21.12
CA GLY A 466 -18.35 20.03 22.01
C GLY A 466 -18.96 19.01 22.99
N ALA A 467 -20.30 18.91 23.11
CA ALA A 467 -20.95 18.02 24.05
C ALA A 467 -21.15 16.58 23.52
N ALA A 468 -21.41 16.42 22.23
CA ALA A 468 -21.56 15.10 21.62
C ALA A 468 -20.21 14.34 21.61
N ARG A 469 -20.27 13.04 21.90
CA ARG A 469 -19.10 12.16 21.89
C ARG A 469 -19.23 11.14 20.78
N ILE A 470 -18.44 11.28 19.73
CA ILE A 470 -18.43 10.42 18.57
C ILE A 470 -17.12 9.63 18.58
N ARG A 471 -17.21 8.32 18.77
CA ARG A 471 -16.08 7.42 18.71
C ARG A 471 -15.91 6.93 17.27
N VAL A 472 -14.79 7.26 16.66
CA VAL A 472 -14.41 6.78 15.33
C VAL A 472 -13.35 5.70 15.50
N THR A 473 -13.63 4.51 14.94
CA THR A 473 -12.74 3.35 15.02
C THR A 473 -12.26 3.01 13.62
N PHE A 474 -10.94 2.94 13.47
CA PHE A 474 -10.24 2.43 12.30
C PHE A 474 -9.78 1.01 12.61
N GLN A 475 -10.11 0.07 11.76
CA GLN A 475 -9.69 -1.32 11.87
C GLN A 475 -9.07 -1.77 10.56
N VAL A 476 -7.81 -2.21 10.62
CA VAL A 476 -7.09 -2.83 9.50
C VAL A 476 -6.96 -4.31 9.79
N ASP A 477 -7.42 -5.15 8.88
CA ASP A 477 -7.36 -6.60 9.04
C ASP A 477 -5.95 -7.15 8.71
N ALA A 478 -5.77 -8.46 8.85
CA ALA A 478 -4.50 -9.13 8.56
C ALA A 478 -4.10 -9.09 7.07
N ASP A 479 -5.04 -8.77 6.20
CA ASP A 479 -4.80 -8.62 4.76
C ASP A 479 -4.55 -7.15 4.36
N GLY A 480 -4.63 -6.21 5.31
CA GLY A 480 -4.46 -4.78 5.10
C GLY A 480 -5.72 -4.06 4.64
N LEU A 481 -6.90 -4.67 4.72
CA LEU A 481 -8.15 -4.00 4.39
C LEU A 481 -8.65 -3.13 5.54
N LEU A 482 -9.03 -1.90 5.22
CA LEU A 482 -9.48 -0.90 6.19
C LEU A 482 -11.00 -0.89 6.31
N SER A 483 -11.52 -0.97 7.53
CA SER A 483 -12.89 -0.61 7.86
C SER A 483 -12.91 0.56 8.85
N VAL A 484 -13.84 1.50 8.66
CA VAL A 484 -14.00 2.66 9.52
C VAL A 484 -15.44 2.73 10.00
N SER A 485 -15.62 2.82 11.31
CA SER A 485 -16.93 2.99 11.94
C SER A 485 -16.95 4.23 12.82
N ALA A 486 -18.08 4.92 12.84
CA ALA A 486 -18.35 6.05 13.73
C ALA A 486 -19.59 5.77 14.55
N GLN A 487 -19.52 5.98 15.86
CA GLN A 487 -20.63 5.74 16.79
C GLN A 487 -20.79 6.92 17.75
N GLU A 488 -22.00 7.43 17.87
CA GLU A 488 -22.37 8.37 18.94
C GLU A 488 -22.59 7.58 20.24
N GLN A 489 -21.90 7.97 21.31
CA GLN A 489 -21.77 7.16 22.53
C GLN A 489 -23.02 7.18 23.42
N THR A 490 -23.88 8.21 23.33
CA THR A 490 -25.07 8.36 24.16
C THR A 490 -26.27 7.59 23.60
N THR A 491 -26.51 7.71 22.30
CA THR A 491 -27.65 7.08 21.62
C THR A 491 -27.31 5.73 21.00
N GLY A 492 -26.01 5.45 20.78
CA GLY A 492 -25.54 4.26 20.10
C GLY A 492 -25.75 4.27 18.59
N VAL A 493 -26.17 5.40 18.01
CA VAL A 493 -26.30 5.53 16.55
C VAL A 493 -24.93 5.33 15.91
N GLN A 494 -24.88 4.48 14.88
CA GLN A 494 -23.65 4.06 14.24
C GLN A 494 -23.75 4.16 12.71
N ALA A 495 -22.65 4.54 12.08
CA ALA A 495 -22.40 4.42 10.66
C ALA A 495 -21.06 3.73 10.44
N GLN A 496 -20.95 2.91 9.40
CA GLN A 496 -19.75 2.17 9.08
C GLN A 496 -19.54 2.15 7.57
N ILE A 497 -18.28 2.18 7.16
CA ILE A 497 -17.88 1.95 5.79
C ILE A 497 -16.73 0.94 5.77
N GLU A 498 -16.83 -0.04 4.88
CA GLU A 498 -15.65 -0.73 4.40
C GLU A 498 -15.06 0.16 3.30
N VAL A 499 -13.82 0.54 3.51
CA VAL A 499 -13.13 1.35 2.51
C VAL A 499 -12.82 0.43 1.35
N LYS A 500 -13.67 0.52 0.33
CA LYS A 500 -13.35 0.00 -1.00
C LYS A 500 -12.58 1.12 -1.70
N PRO A 501 -11.26 1.08 -1.70
CA PRO A 501 -10.48 2.16 -2.26
C PRO A 501 -10.79 2.21 -3.75
N SER A 502 -11.07 3.39 -4.24
CA SER A 502 -11.37 3.55 -5.66
C SER A 502 -10.14 3.37 -6.55
N TYR A 503 -8.89 3.48 -6.00
CA TYR A 503 -7.67 3.43 -6.82
C TYR A 503 -6.39 3.23 -6.00
N GLY A 504 -5.42 2.49 -6.54
CA GLY A 504 -4.09 2.28 -5.98
C GLY A 504 -3.18 3.52 -6.07
N LEU A 505 -2.26 3.65 -5.11
CA LEU A 505 -1.11 4.54 -5.22
C LEU A 505 0.05 3.77 -5.84
N ASP A 506 0.79 4.38 -6.76
CA ASP A 506 2.06 3.82 -7.19
C ASP A 506 3.16 4.18 -6.19
N ASP A 507 4.27 3.41 -6.20
CA ASP A 507 5.39 3.65 -5.29
C ASP A 507 6.06 4.99 -5.52
N GLN A 508 6.03 5.50 -6.77
CA GLN A 508 6.52 6.84 -7.05
C GLN A 508 5.68 7.87 -6.30
N THR A 509 4.37 7.66 -6.27
CA THR A 509 3.46 8.52 -5.52
C THR A 509 3.66 8.35 -4.02
N ILE A 510 3.79 7.12 -3.50
CA ILE A 510 4.13 6.88 -2.08
C ILE A 510 5.49 7.51 -1.74
N THR A 511 6.52 7.25 -2.55
CA THR A 511 7.85 7.82 -2.35
C THR A 511 7.83 9.35 -2.47
N ARG A 512 7.07 9.89 -3.41
CA ARG A 512 6.85 11.34 -3.55
C ARG A 512 6.16 11.90 -2.32
N MET A 513 5.04 11.29 -1.88
CA MET A 513 4.30 11.72 -0.67
C MET A 513 5.20 11.72 0.57
N LEU A 514 6.08 10.72 0.71
CA LEU A 514 7.04 10.66 1.81
C LEU A 514 8.13 11.73 1.69
N LYS A 515 8.68 11.95 0.49
CA LYS A 515 9.66 13.00 0.23
C LYS A 515 9.06 14.39 0.42
N ASP A 516 7.85 14.61 -0.10
CA ASP A 516 7.12 15.86 0.03
C ASP A 516 6.80 16.15 1.50
N SER A 517 6.38 15.14 2.28
CA SER A 517 6.17 15.28 3.73
C SER A 517 7.46 15.67 4.46
N MET A 518 8.61 15.09 4.10
CA MET A 518 9.90 15.44 4.70
C MET A 518 10.39 16.83 4.27
N ALA A 519 10.23 17.16 2.98
CA ALA A 519 10.67 18.43 2.43
C ALA A 519 9.85 19.60 2.97
N ASN A 520 8.55 19.39 3.17
CA ASN A 520 7.61 20.44 3.58
C ASN A 520 7.26 20.38 5.08
N ALA A 521 7.95 19.56 5.89
CA ALA A 521 7.61 19.35 7.30
C ALA A 521 7.51 20.65 8.11
N ALA A 522 8.39 21.63 7.88
CA ALA A 522 8.36 22.93 8.56
C ALA A 522 7.16 23.78 8.08
N GLU A 523 6.86 23.76 6.78
CA GLU A 523 5.73 24.46 6.19
C GLU A 523 4.41 23.86 6.65
N ASP A 524 4.31 22.52 6.69
CA ASP A 524 3.16 21.78 7.19
C ASP A 524 2.87 22.10 8.65
N MET A 525 3.91 22.12 9.50
CA MET A 525 3.78 22.52 10.91
C MET A 525 3.27 23.96 11.04
N ALA A 526 3.77 24.89 10.23
CA ALA A 526 3.31 26.26 10.23
C ALA A 526 1.86 26.40 9.72
N ALA A 527 1.50 25.66 8.67
CA ALA A 527 0.15 25.62 8.11
C ALA A 527 -0.84 25.00 9.10
N ARG A 528 -0.49 23.91 9.77
CA ARG A 528 -1.28 23.31 10.86
C ARG A 528 -1.48 24.28 12.02
N ALA A 529 -0.40 24.89 12.51
CA ALA A 529 -0.47 25.85 13.61
C ALA A 529 -1.35 27.06 13.27
N ARG A 530 -1.30 27.51 12.00
CA ARG A 530 -2.16 28.60 11.52
C ARG A 530 -3.63 28.16 11.42
N ALA A 531 -3.92 26.98 10.91
CA ALA A 531 -5.27 26.46 10.82
C ALA A 531 -5.91 26.26 12.21
N GLU A 532 -5.15 25.72 13.19
CA GLU A 532 -5.60 25.61 14.57
C GLU A 532 -5.90 26.97 15.20
N ALA A 533 -5.04 27.96 14.99
CA ALA A 533 -5.25 29.32 15.49
C ALA A 533 -6.48 30.00 14.83
N LEU A 534 -6.73 29.74 13.54
CA LEU A 534 -7.92 30.21 12.84
C LEU A 534 -9.21 29.64 13.45
N ILE A 535 -9.23 28.33 13.72
CA ILE A 535 -10.38 27.65 14.32
C ILE A 535 -10.70 28.23 15.70
N GLU A 536 -9.69 28.41 16.54
CA GLU A 536 -9.82 29.02 17.86
C GLU A 536 -10.36 30.44 17.76
N ALA A 537 -9.81 31.25 16.87
CA ALA A 537 -10.22 32.62 16.66
C ALA A 537 -11.67 32.75 16.16
N GLU A 538 -12.10 31.89 15.22
CA GLU A 538 -13.49 31.84 14.74
C GLU A 538 -14.46 31.48 15.88
N SER A 539 -14.11 30.47 16.66
CA SER A 539 -14.92 30.01 17.79
C SER A 539 -15.10 31.11 18.86
N ILE A 540 -13.99 31.76 19.26
CA ILE A 540 -14.04 32.85 20.24
C ILE A 540 -14.78 34.06 19.69
N THR A 541 -14.54 34.44 18.44
CA THR A 541 -15.24 35.56 17.80
C THR A 541 -16.75 35.33 17.77
N ALA A 542 -17.20 34.14 17.39
CA ALA A 542 -18.62 33.78 17.37
C ALA A 542 -19.23 33.83 18.77
N ALA A 543 -18.55 33.26 19.76
CA ALA A 543 -19.01 33.26 21.15
C ALA A 543 -19.12 34.67 21.75
N VAL A 544 -18.12 35.53 21.53
CA VAL A 544 -18.11 36.93 22.02
C VAL A 544 -19.17 37.75 21.30
N THR A 545 -19.33 37.56 19.98
CA THR A 545 -20.37 38.29 19.22
C THR A 545 -21.77 37.92 19.70
N ALA A 546 -22.06 36.64 19.85
CA ALA A 546 -23.35 36.19 20.39
C ALA A 546 -23.59 36.69 21.84
N ALA A 547 -22.53 36.73 22.64
CA ALA A 547 -22.60 37.27 24.00
C ALA A 547 -22.93 38.76 24.01
N LEU A 548 -22.31 39.54 23.11
CA LEU A 548 -22.60 41.01 22.95
C LEU A 548 -24.03 41.27 22.47
N GLU A 549 -24.58 40.41 21.61
CA GLU A 549 -25.97 40.52 21.15
C GLU A 549 -26.97 40.25 22.26
N LEU A 550 -26.70 39.27 23.14
CA LEU A 550 -27.60 38.85 24.21
C LEU A 550 -27.55 39.73 25.47
N ASP A 551 -26.35 40.13 25.87
CA ASP A 551 -26.08 40.72 27.18
C ASP A 551 -25.21 42.02 27.05
N GLY A 552 -25.13 42.62 25.88
CA GLY A 552 -24.31 43.81 25.64
C GLY A 552 -24.77 45.03 26.47
N ASP A 553 -26.02 45.01 26.96
CA ASP A 553 -26.57 46.03 27.89
C ASP A 553 -25.84 46.08 29.24
N LEU A 554 -25.05 45.08 29.60
CA LEU A 554 -24.18 45.06 30.77
C LEU A 554 -22.93 45.92 30.65
N LEU A 555 -22.60 46.36 29.43
CA LEU A 555 -21.40 47.11 29.09
C LEU A 555 -21.75 48.56 28.75
N ASP A 556 -20.87 49.48 29.09
CA ASP A 556 -20.97 50.83 28.58
C ASP A 556 -20.52 50.93 27.11
N GLU A 557 -20.76 52.06 26.45
CA GLU A 557 -20.43 52.26 25.03
C GLU A 557 -18.92 52.13 24.76
N ASN A 558 -18.07 52.53 25.69
CA ASN A 558 -16.62 52.46 25.53
C ASN A 558 -16.13 51.01 25.67
N GLU A 559 -16.67 50.24 26.63
CA GLU A 559 -16.38 48.84 26.82
C GLU A 559 -16.82 48.01 25.57
N GLN A 560 -18.01 48.28 25.04
CA GLN A 560 -18.49 47.62 23.81
C GLN A 560 -17.61 47.98 22.59
N ALA A 561 -17.22 49.24 22.47
CA ALA A 561 -16.38 49.70 21.37
C ALA A 561 -14.96 49.05 21.44
N ALA A 562 -14.40 48.92 22.65
CA ALA A 562 -13.12 48.25 22.85
C ALA A 562 -13.16 46.78 22.43
N ILE A 563 -14.18 46.02 22.85
CA ILE A 563 -14.33 44.61 22.46
C ILE A 563 -14.54 44.47 20.94
N ARG A 564 -15.41 45.32 20.34
CA ARG A 564 -15.61 45.32 18.90
C ARG A 564 -14.33 45.68 18.13
N GLY A 565 -13.50 46.58 18.67
CA GLY A 565 -12.19 46.93 18.13
C GLY A 565 -11.25 45.72 18.12
N CYS A 566 -11.21 44.94 19.22
CA CYS A 566 -10.41 43.70 19.30
C CYS A 566 -10.93 42.65 18.31
N ILE A 567 -12.25 42.51 18.12
CA ILE A 567 -12.82 41.60 17.11
C ILE A 567 -12.39 42.03 15.70
N ALA A 568 -12.45 43.32 15.37
CA ALA A 568 -12.03 43.80 14.06
C ALA A 568 -10.53 43.61 13.79
N GLU A 569 -9.68 43.82 14.82
CA GLU A 569 -8.25 43.53 14.77
C GLU A 569 -7.99 42.07 14.52
N LEU A 570 -8.64 41.19 15.28
CA LEU A 570 -8.57 39.73 15.09
C LEU A 570 -8.99 39.35 13.67
N GLN A 571 -10.11 39.88 13.17
CA GLN A 571 -10.58 39.61 11.81
C GLN A 571 -9.59 40.07 10.72
N SER A 572 -8.76 41.07 10.98
CA SER A 572 -7.70 41.46 10.05
C SER A 572 -6.58 40.43 10.00
N HIS A 573 -6.18 39.89 11.16
CA HIS A 573 -5.16 38.86 11.24
C HIS A 573 -5.60 37.52 10.64
N LEU A 574 -6.90 37.20 10.60
CA LEU A 574 -7.39 35.98 9.97
C LEU A 574 -7.04 35.92 8.48
N LYS A 575 -6.92 37.05 7.81
CA LYS A 575 -6.64 37.11 6.35
C LYS A 575 -5.16 36.86 6.04
N GLU A 576 -4.25 37.51 6.72
CA GLU A 576 -2.82 37.55 6.36
C GLU A 576 -1.87 37.29 7.54
N GLY A 577 -2.39 37.12 8.78
CA GLY A 577 -1.59 36.93 9.98
C GLY A 577 -0.96 35.54 10.10
N THR A 578 0.18 35.47 10.80
CA THR A 578 0.79 34.20 11.23
C THR A 578 -0.01 33.59 12.39
N ALA A 579 0.27 32.32 12.73
CA ALA A 579 -0.32 31.67 13.89
C ALA A 579 -0.09 32.44 15.20
N GLU A 580 1.09 33.07 15.35
CA GLU A 580 1.43 33.88 16.52
C GLU A 580 0.63 35.16 16.59
N ASP A 581 0.46 35.86 15.46
CA ASP A 581 -0.35 37.09 15.37
C ASP A 581 -1.81 36.80 15.74
N ILE A 582 -2.37 35.72 15.21
CA ILE A 582 -3.73 35.30 15.49
C ILE A 582 -3.90 34.96 16.97
N ARG A 583 -3.02 34.15 17.56
CA ARG A 583 -3.05 33.80 18.98
C ARG A 583 -2.89 35.03 19.88
N ALA A 584 -2.02 35.95 19.53
CA ALA A 584 -1.87 37.21 20.27
C ALA A 584 -3.15 38.05 20.25
N ALA A 585 -3.82 38.15 19.09
CA ALA A 585 -5.09 38.86 18.96
C ALA A 585 -6.23 38.15 19.72
N VAL A 586 -6.27 36.79 19.73
CA VAL A 586 -7.19 35.99 20.54
C VAL A 586 -7.00 36.26 22.03
N ALA A 587 -5.76 36.24 22.52
CA ALA A 587 -5.44 36.53 23.91
C ALA A 587 -5.86 37.96 24.30
N LYS A 588 -5.64 38.95 23.41
CA LYS A 588 -6.07 40.33 23.62
C LYS A 588 -7.59 40.47 23.69
N LEU A 589 -8.33 39.76 22.82
CA LEU A 589 -9.79 39.71 22.86
C LEU A 589 -10.27 39.06 24.17
N GLY A 590 -9.65 37.95 24.62
CA GLY A 590 -9.95 37.31 25.88
C GLY A 590 -9.80 38.28 27.07
N GLN A 591 -8.67 38.97 27.18
CA GLN A 591 -8.44 39.97 28.22
C GLN A 591 -9.47 41.10 28.20
N SER A 592 -9.86 41.57 27.01
CA SER A 592 -10.87 42.63 26.85
C SER A 592 -12.29 42.20 27.27
N THR A 593 -12.56 40.87 27.29
CA THR A 593 -13.85 40.30 27.64
C THR A 593 -13.96 39.79 29.07
N ASP A 594 -12.88 39.76 29.87
CA ASP A 594 -12.86 39.23 31.26
C ASP A 594 -13.90 39.93 32.15
N ASN A 595 -13.96 41.26 32.12
CA ASN A 595 -14.94 42.03 32.90
C ASN A 595 -16.39 41.74 32.42
N PHE A 596 -16.58 41.57 31.11
CA PHE A 596 -17.87 41.22 30.54
C PHE A 596 -18.34 39.85 30.97
N ALA A 597 -17.43 38.86 30.95
CA ALA A 597 -17.72 37.51 31.43
C ALA A 597 -18.11 37.49 32.90
N ALA A 598 -17.43 38.27 33.76
CA ALA A 598 -17.77 38.43 35.18
C ALA A 598 -19.16 39.06 35.39
N LYS A 599 -19.48 40.12 34.63
CA LYS A 599 -20.81 40.78 34.65
C LYS A 599 -21.93 39.83 34.22
N ARG A 600 -21.71 39.03 33.17
CA ARG A 600 -22.66 38.00 32.70
C ARG A 600 -22.90 36.89 33.73
N MET A 601 -21.82 36.38 34.33
CA MET A 601 -21.90 35.36 35.37
C MET A 601 -22.70 35.87 36.58
N ASN A 602 -22.44 37.10 37.06
CA ASN A 602 -23.21 37.71 38.15
C ASN A 602 -24.68 37.87 37.79
N ARG A 603 -25.03 38.32 36.57
CA ARG A 603 -26.42 38.41 36.08
C ARG A 603 -27.11 37.04 36.07
N THR A 604 -26.41 36.00 35.62
CA THR A 604 -26.94 34.63 35.60
C THR A 604 -27.18 34.09 37.01
N ILE A 605 -26.26 34.32 37.94
CA ILE A 605 -26.40 33.96 39.37
C ILE A 605 -27.56 34.71 39.99
N GLN A 606 -27.69 36.03 39.76
CA GLN A 606 -28.81 36.82 40.25
C GLN A 606 -30.16 36.31 39.72
N ARG A 607 -30.26 35.99 38.43
CA ARG A 607 -31.48 35.41 37.85
C ARG A 607 -31.80 34.03 38.41
N ALA A 608 -30.83 33.18 38.68
CA ALA A 608 -31.02 31.87 39.27
C ALA A 608 -31.45 31.92 40.74
N LEU A 609 -31.00 32.94 41.48
CA LEU A 609 -31.34 33.15 42.90
C LEU A 609 -32.63 33.95 43.08
N THR A 610 -33.09 34.71 42.06
CA THR A 610 -34.32 35.49 42.14
C THR A 610 -35.54 34.55 42.18
N GLY A 611 -36.19 34.44 43.32
CA GLY A 611 -37.38 33.59 43.55
C GLY A 611 -37.12 32.32 44.36
N GLN A 612 -35.89 32.06 44.81
CA GLN A 612 -35.60 31.00 45.77
C GLN A 612 -35.53 31.55 47.21
N ASN A 613 -36.20 30.87 48.16
CA ASN A 613 -36.14 31.21 49.57
C ASN A 613 -34.74 30.91 50.10
N VAL A 614 -34.11 31.87 50.80
CA VAL A 614 -32.75 31.81 51.34
C VAL A 614 -32.53 30.65 52.33
N ASP A 615 -33.59 30.06 52.85
CA ASP A 615 -33.54 28.95 53.81
C ASP A 615 -33.37 27.56 53.16
N ASN A 616 -33.26 27.49 51.82
CA ASN A 616 -33.08 26.23 51.07
C ASN A 616 -31.77 26.14 50.29
N ILE A 617 -30.76 26.97 50.61
CA ILE A 617 -29.42 26.91 50.01
C ILE A 617 -28.41 26.35 51.01
#